data_059d3d200e8e021939ddf46252ef0dd4
#
_entry.id   059d3d200e8e021939ddf46252ef0dd4
#
_cell.length_a   1.000
_cell.length_b   1.000
_cell.length_c   1.000
_cell.angle_alpha   90.00
_cell.angle_beta   90.00
_cell.angle_gamma   90.00
#
_symmetry.space_group_name_H-M   'P 1'
#
loop_
_entity.id
_entity.type
_entity.pdbx_description
1 polymer ?
#
loop_
_entity_poly.entity_id
_entity_poly.type
_entity_poly.pdbx_seq_one_letter_code
_entity_poly.pdbx_strand_id
1 'polypeptide(L)' 'NLRIIENGVRKAAAECYAVEGFYPDNIGYLIENYDLHIDKNSCIVHYSPVSSNIMPDIKVIAK' A
#
# COMPACT_ATOMS: atom_id res chain seq x y z
N ASN A 1 -15.28 3.09 0.69
CA ASN A 1 -14.83 3.96 -0.38
C ASN A 1 -13.43 3.58 -0.85
N LEU A 2 -13.30 3.25 -2.15
CA LEU A 2 -12.03 2.78 -2.72
C LEU A 2 -10.93 3.84 -2.65
N ARG A 3 -11.28 5.10 -2.78
CA ARG A 3 -10.30 6.19 -2.70
C ARG A 3 -9.67 6.27 -1.32
N ILE A 4 -10.45 6.05 -0.28
CA ILE A 4 -9.93 6.07 1.08
C ILE A 4 -8.95 4.92 1.29
N ILE A 5 -9.27 3.74 0.77
CA ILE A 5 -8.38 2.59 0.85
C ILE A 5 -7.09 2.86 0.08
N GLU A 6 -7.21 3.37 -1.13
CA GLU A 6 -6.04 3.70 -1.96
C GLU A 6 -5.13 4.72 -1.27
N ASN A 7 -5.73 5.78 -0.71
CA ASN A 7 -4.97 6.80 0.00
C ASN A 7 -4.29 6.24 1.24
N GLY A 8 -4.95 5.31 1.93
CA GLY A 8 -4.38 4.64 3.08
C GLY A 8 -3.14 3.83 2.71
N VAL A 9 -3.20 3.10 1.61
CA VAL A 9 -2.06 2.32 1.13
C VAL A 9 -0.90 3.24 0.75
N ARG A 10 -1.18 4.32 0.02
CA ARG A 10 -0.15 5.28 -0.37
C ARG A 10 0.48 5.94 0.84
N LYS A 11 -0.32 6.29 1.82
CA LYS A 11 0.17 6.92 3.05
C LYS A 11 1.10 5.95 3.80
N ALA A 12 0.69 4.69 3.91
CA ALA A 12 1.51 3.70 4.58
C ALA A 12 2.84 3.48 3.85
N ALA A 13 2.80 3.44 2.52
CA ALA A 13 4.01 3.28 1.72
C ALA A 13 4.95 4.48 1.89
N ALA A 14 4.40 5.70 1.88
CA ALA A 14 5.19 6.91 2.09
C ALA A 14 5.81 6.93 3.48
N GLU A 15 5.08 6.47 4.48
CA GLU A 15 5.57 6.39 5.83
C GLU A 15 6.72 5.40 5.95
N CYS A 16 6.61 4.26 5.28
CA CYS A 16 7.68 3.27 5.21
C CYS A 16 8.93 3.88 4.59
N TYR A 17 8.79 4.61 3.50
CA TYR A 17 9.91 5.28 2.86
C TYR A 17 10.58 6.29 3.80
N ALA A 18 9.77 7.06 4.53
CA ALA A 18 10.30 8.07 5.44
C ALA A 18 11.07 7.45 6.61
N VAL A 19 10.62 6.29 7.08
CA VAL A 19 11.24 5.62 8.23
C VAL A 19 12.41 4.74 7.82
N GLU A 20 12.25 3.97 6.73
CA GLU A 20 13.22 2.95 6.36
C GLU A 20 14.06 3.29 5.12
N GLY A 21 13.67 4.31 4.38
CA GLY A 21 14.42 4.75 3.21
C GLY A 21 14.11 3.98 1.93
N PHE A 22 13.08 3.15 1.92
CA PHE A 22 12.67 2.42 0.73
C PHE A 22 11.17 2.11 0.77
N TYR A 23 10.62 1.81 -0.40
CA TYR A 23 9.25 1.32 -0.49
C TYR A 23 9.28 -0.21 -0.40
N PRO A 24 8.30 -0.84 0.26
CA PRO A 24 8.29 -2.30 0.41
C PRO A 24 7.96 -3.02 -0.89
N ASP A 25 8.41 -4.26 -1.00
CA ASP A 25 8.18 -5.10 -2.18
C ASP A 25 6.75 -5.62 -2.26
N ASN A 26 6.05 -5.64 -1.15
CA ASN A 26 4.66 -6.13 -1.14
C ASN A 26 3.85 -5.42 -0.07
N ILE A 27 2.53 -5.49 -0.24
CA ILE A 27 1.61 -4.81 0.66
C ILE A 27 1.54 -5.47 2.04
N GLY A 28 1.86 -6.76 2.13
CA GLY A 28 1.87 -7.47 3.41
C GLY A 28 2.78 -6.83 4.43
N TYR A 29 3.90 -6.30 3.97
CA TYR A 29 4.84 -5.61 4.85
C TYR A 29 4.18 -4.39 5.51
N LEU A 30 3.40 -3.65 4.75
CA LEU A 30 2.68 -2.48 5.27
C LEU A 30 1.58 -2.90 6.25
N ILE A 31 0.89 -3.98 5.95
CA ILE A 31 -0.18 -4.48 6.82
C ILE A 31 0.39 -4.89 8.18
N GLU A 32 1.53 -5.56 8.18
CA GLU A 32 2.14 -6.04 9.42
C GLU A 32 2.85 -4.96 10.22
N ASN A 33 3.52 -4.02 9.54
CA ASN A 33 4.43 -3.08 10.21
C ASN A 33 3.89 -1.67 10.32
N TYR A 34 2.92 -1.29 9.50
CA TYR A 34 2.39 0.08 9.46
C TYR A 34 0.90 0.15 9.71
N ASP A 35 0.34 -0.90 10.29
CA ASP A 35 -1.06 -0.93 10.72
C ASP A 35 -2.03 -0.59 9.60
N LEU A 36 -1.73 -1.07 8.41
CA LEU A 36 -2.59 -0.87 7.25
C LEU A 36 -3.74 -1.87 7.29
N HIS A 37 -4.96 -1.38 7.18
CA HIS A 37 -6.15 -2.23 7.19
C HIS A 37 -6.81 -2.25 5.82
N ILE A 38 -7.02 -3.44 5.27
CA ILE A 38 -7.67 -3.63 3.98
C ILE A 38 -8.76 -4.66 4.12
N ASP A 39 -9.97 -4.30 3.69
CA ASP A 39 -11.09 -5.23 3.68
C ASP A 39 -11.05 -6.03 2.38
N LYS A 40 -10.46 -7.22 2.45
CA LYS A 40 -10.32 -8.10 1.29
C LYS A 40 -11.63 -8.66 0.79
N ASN A 41 -12.69 -8.55 1.58
CA ASN A 41 -14.01 -9.04 1.19
C ASN A 41 -14.74 -8.05 0.28
N SER A 42 -14.39 -6.77 0.35
CA SER A 42 -15.08 -5.74 -0.43
C SER A 42 -14.25 -5.15 -1.56
N CYS A 43 -12.95 -5.40 -1.58
CA CYS A 43 -12.10 -4.84 -2.64
C CYS A 43 -10.88 -5.71 -2.91
N ILE A 44 -10.28 -5.49 -4.08
CA ILE A 44 -9.04 -6.11 -4.49
C ILE A 44 -8.00 -5.00 -4.59
N VAL A 45 -6.85 -5.18 -3.95
CA VAL A 45 -5.77 -4.21 -4.00
C VAL A 45 -4.62 -4.78 -4.82
N HIS A 46 -4.25 -4.06 -5.87
CA HIS A 46 -3.08 -4.39 -6.68
C HIS A 46 -1.92 -3.51 -6.23
N TYR A 47 -0.82 -4.14 -5.90
CA TYR A 47 0.37 -3.46 -5.45
C TYR A 47 1.53 -3.90 -6.32
N SER A 48 2.03 -2.99 -7.15
CA SER A 48 3.10 -3.28 -8.11
C SER A 48 4.31 -2.42 -7.80
N PRO A 49 5.31 -2.94 -7.09
CA PRO A 49 6.52 -2.18 -6.82
C PRO A 49 7.33 -1.99 -8.09
N VAL A 50 7.86 -0.78 -8.27
CA VAL A 50 8.68 -0.44 -9.44
C VAL A 50 10.16 -0.52 -9.06
N SER A 51 10.53 0.19 -8.01
CA SER A 51 11.87 0.11 -7.45
C SER A 51 11.80 0.61 -6.00
N SER A 52 12.89 0.43 -5.25
CA SER A 52 12.87 0.76 -3.83
C SER A 52 12.75 2.27 -3.56
N ASN A 53 13.06 3.11 -4.54
CA ASN A 53 13.00 4.56 -4.38
C ASN A 53 11.92 5.24 -5.23
N ILE A 54 11.02 4.44 -5.81
CA ILE A 54 9.90 4.95 -6.61
C ILE A 54 8.60 4.45 -6.01
N MET A 55 7.63 5.35 -5.84
CA MET A 55 6.32 4.99 -5.29
C MET A 55 5.71 3.84 -6.10
N PRO A 56 5.29 2.76 -5.42
CA PRO A 56 4.68 1.62 -6.11
C PRO A 56 3.38 2.02 -6.80
N ASP A 57 3.05 1.29 -7.84
CA ASP A 57 1.76 1.48 -8.52
C ASP A 57 0.69 0.78 -7.68
N ILE A 58 -0.24 1.55 -7.17
CA ILE A 58 -1.29 1.06 -6.28
C ILE A 58 -2.64 1.24 -6.96
N LYS A 59 -3.41 0.17 -7.04
CA LYS A 59 -4.73 0.21 -7.66
C LYS A 59 -5.71 -0.57 -6.79
N VAL A 60 -6.85 0.04 -6.50
CA VAL A 60 -7.90 -0.59 -5.71
C VAL A 60 -9.13 -0.75 -6.56
N ILE A 61 -9.66 -1.96 -6.60
CA ILE A 61 -10.79 -2.31 -7.44
C ILE A 61 -11.88 -2.92 -6.56
N ALA A 62 -13.13 -2.52 -6.78
CA ALA A 62 -14.26 -3.11 -6.07
C ALA A 62 -14.48 -4.55 -6.54
N LYS A 63 -14.78 -5.44 -5.61
CA LYS A 63 -15.13 -6.81 -5.95
C LYS A 63 -16.50 -6.92 -6.57
#